data_63f16cb841dc248971bf97226bd55ad8
#
_entry.id   63f16cb841dc248971bf97226bd55ad8
#
_cell.length_a   1.000
_cell.length_b   1.000
_cell.length_c   1.000
_cell.angle_alpha   90.00
_cell.angle_beta   90.00
_cell.angle_gamma   90.00
#
_symmetry.space_group_name_H-M   'P 1'
#
loop_
_entity.id
_entity.type
_entity.pdbx_description
1 polymer ?
#
loop_
_entity_poly.entity_id
_entity_poly.type
_entity_poly.pdbx_seq_one_letter_code
_entity_poly.pdbx_strand_id
1 'polypeptide(L)'
;MKNVLAMILAGGRVDELDVLTFLRPKSVLPFGALYRIIDFPMSNLMNSGIERVGILSQYRPFFLMNHVAHGQPWDMVGRNRFAVILPPFKGREASDWYKGTADAVYQNTDFIRMYNPDLVLILSGDHIYRMDYQDVINFHIEKKADLTIAFTSVPGEGADRFGQGLIEDEDRRGGRVVRYVEKPRKALFNWASLTIYVFNPAVLMDALNENAREESHEFGRNIIPSLV
;
A
#
# COMPACT_ATOMS: atom_id res chain seq x y z
N MET A 1 0.56 4.61 -21.94
CA MET A 1 0.32 4.63 -20.48
C MET A 1 1.23 3.56 -19.88
N LYS A 2 1.89 3.79 -18.75
CA LYS A 2 2.71 2.78 -18.07
C LYS A 2 1.83 1.64 -17.57
N ASN A 3 2.36 0.40 -17.64
CA ASN A 3 1.69 -0.76 -17.04
C ASN A 3 1.92 -0.73 -15.53
N VAL A 4 0.91 -0.34 -14.76
CA VAL A 4 0.98 -0.24 -13.30
C VAL A 4 0.25 -1.41 -12.66
N LEU A 5 0.88 -2.07 -11.70
CA LEU A 5 0.26 -3.06 -10.83
C LEU A 5 0.08 -2.44 -9.44
N ALA A 6 -1.15 -2.38 -8.95
CA ALA A 6 -1.43 -1.95 -7.59
C ALA A 6 -1.46 -3.14 -6.62
N MET A 7 -0.84 -2.97 -5.45
CA MET A 7 -0.86 -3.93 -4.34
C MET A 7 -1.47 -3.23 -3.12
N ILE A 8 -2.68 -3.65 -2.71
CA ILE A 8 -3.39 -3.04 -1.57
C ILE A 8 -3.15 -3.87 -0.31
N LEU A 9 -2.60 -3.25 0.73
CA LEU A 9 -2.40 -3.84 2.05
C LEU A 9 -3.73 -3.78 2.83
N ALA A 10 -4.47 -4.88 2.89
CA ALA A 10 -5.82 -4.94 3.48
C ALA A 10 -5.95 -6.03 4.56
N GLY A 11 -4.84 -6.55 5.09
CA GLY A 11 -4.82 -7.75 5.91
C GLY A 11 -4.80 -7.55 7.43
N GLY A 12 -4.74 -6.32 7.92
CA GLY A 12 -4.52 -6.05 9.34
C GLY A 12 -5.76 -6.27 10.21
N ARG A 13 -5.53 -6.86 11.41
CA ARG A 13 -6.43 -6.72 12.55
C ARG A 13 -6.11 -5.41 13.26
N VAL A 14 -7.11 -4.67 13.67
CA VAL A 14 -6.97 -3.43 14.43
C VAL A 14 -7.67 -3.60 15.77
N ASP A 15 -6.88 -3.85 16.82
CA ASP A 15 -7.41 -4.15 18.15
C ASP A 15 -8.14 -2.94 18.78
N GLU A 16 -7.71 -1.72 18.45
CA GLU A 16 -8.36 -0.49 18.96
C GLU A 16 -9.80 -0.31 18.46
N LEU A 17 -10.21 -1.01 17.40
CA LEU A 17 -11.58 -0.98 16.87
C LEU A 17 -12.47 -2.11 17.42
N ASP A 18 -11.92 -2.97 18.29
CA ASP A 18 -12.58 -4.02 19.06
C ASP A 18 -13.69 -4.74 18.27
N VAL A 19 -14.95 -4.62 18.74
CA VAL A 19 -16.10 -5.32 18.15
C VAL A 19 -16.28 -5.05 16.65
N LEU A 20 -15.87 -3.92 16.13
CA LEU A 20 -15.99 -3.57 14.73
C LEU A 20 -15.13 -4.47 13.83
N THR A 21 -13.94 -4.88 14.32
CA THR A 21 -13.00 -5.72 13.58
C THR A 21 -12.98 -7.18 14.03
N PHE A 22 -13.83 -7.57 14.97
CA PHE A 22 -13.88 -8.93 15.51
C PHE A 22 -14.17 -9.99 14.42
N LEU A 23 -15.04 -9.70 13.48
CA LEU A 23 -15.46 -10.64 12.42
C LEU A 23 -14.95 -10.28 11.03
N ARG A 24 -14.32 -9.12 10.84
CA ARG A 24 -13.92 -8.61 9.53
C ARG A 24 -12.69 -7.70 9.62
N PRO A 25 -11.88 -7.58 8.56
CA PRO A 25 -10.77 -6.61 8.55
C PRO A 25 -11.31 -5.18 8.50
N LYS A 26 -10.49 -4.21 8.94
CA LYS A 26 -10.81 -2.77 8.94
C LYS A 26 -11.23 -2.29 7.55
N SER A 27 -10.58 -2.79 6.49
CA SER A 27 -10.84 -2.40 5.10
C SER A 27 -12.29 -2.61 4.64
N VAL A 28 -13.05 -3.51 5.27
CA VAL A 28 -14.47 -3.74 4.92
C VAL A 28 -15.45 -3.22 5.96
N LEU A 29 -15.01 -2.35 6.85
CA LEU A 29 -15.95 -1.66 7.74
C LEU A 29 -16.88 -0.76 6.92
N PRO A 30 -18.19 -0.74 7.25
CA PRO A 30 -19.14 0.15 6.61
C PRO A 30 -18.77 1.62 6.80
N PHE A 31 -18.91 2.40 5.74
CA PHE A 31 -18.76 3.84 5.74
C PHE A 31 -19.84 4.49 4.88
N GLY A 32 -20.48 5.55 5.39
CA GLY A 32 -21.52 6.27 4.64
C GLY A 32 -22.70 5.40 4.20
N ALA A 33 -23.09 4.41 5.01
CA ALA A 33 -24.18 3.45 4.83
C ALA A 33 -23.96 2.41 3.69
N LEU A 34 -23.52 2.81 2.50
CA LEU A 34 -23.43 1.95 1.32
C LEU A 34 -22.02 1.43 1.05
N TYR A 35 -20.99 2.18 1.45
CA TYR A 35 -19.60 1.91 1.10
C TYR A 35 -18.87 1.11 2.18
N ARG A 36 -17.71 0.59 1.79
CA ARG A 36 -16.68 0.04 2.68
C ARG A 36 -15.43 0.89 2.54
N ILE A 37 -14.53 0.84 3.52
CA ILE A 37 -13.29 1.64 3.47
C ILE A 37 -12.48 1.31 2.23
N ILE A 38 -12.40 0.05 1.82
CA ILE A 38 -11.67 -0.41 0.63
C ILE A 38 -12.19 0.21 -0.69
N ASP A 39 -13.45 0.66 -0.71
CA ASP A 39 -14.05 1.23 -1.93
C ASP A 39 -13.35 2.54 -2.35
N PHE A 40 -12.76 3.27 -1.40
CA PHE A 40 -12.04 4.51 -1.69
C PHE A 40 -10.76 4.26 -2.50
N PRO A 41 -9.78 3.46 -2.05
CA PRO A 41 -8.61 3.17 -2.87
C PRO A 41 -8.98 2.44 -4.18
N MET A 42 -9.97 1.54 -4.18
CA MET A 42 -10.42 0.85 -5.39
C MET A 42 -11.02 1.83 -6.41
N SER A 43 -11.86 2.77 -5.97
CA SER A 43 -12.45 3.79 -6.84
C SER A 43 -11.40 4.79 -7.34
N ASN A 44 -10.42 5.16 -6.50
CA ASN A 44 -9.29 5.98 -6.93
C ASN A 44 -8.47 5.26 -8.02
N LEU A 45 -8.21 3.94 -7.88
CA LEU A 45 -7.50 3.14 -8.90
C LEU A 45 -8.27 3.13 -10.21
N MET A 46 -9.57 2.82 -10.17
CA MET A 46 -10.43 2.82 -11.35
C MET A 46 -10.40 4.18 -12.05
N ASN A 47 -10.61 5.26 -11.31
CA ASN A 47 -10.62 6.61 -11.85
C ASN A 47 -9.26 7.07 -12.38
N SER A 48 -8.16 6.48 -11.87
CA SER A 48 -6.79 6.71 -12.36
C SER A 48 -6.41 5.78 -13.53
N GLY A 49 -7.32 4.94 -14.03
CA GLY A 49 -7.06 3.98 -15.11
C GLY A 49 -6.08 2.86 -14.73
N ILE A 50 -5.99 2.52 -13.43
CA ILE A 50 -5.17 1.41 -12.93
C ILE A 50 -6.09 0.22 -12.70
N GLU A 51 -6.00 -0.78 -13.57
CA GLU A 51 -6.98 -1.86 -13.69
C GLU A 51 -6.44 -3.23 -13.23
N ARG A 52 -5.19 -3.29 -12.73
CA ARG A 52 -4.56 -4.51 -12.24
C ARG A 52 -4.27 -4.38 -10.75
N VAL A 53 -5.00 -5.12 -9.94
CA VAL A 53 -4.99 -4.96 -8.48
C VAL A 53 -4.84 -6.30 -7.78
N GLY A 54 -3.80 -6.44 -6.95
CA GLY A 54 -3.66 -7.48 -5.95
C GLY A 54 -4.02 -6.92 -4.57
N ILE A 55 -4.86 -7.61 -3.82
CA ILE A 55 -5.28 -7.19 -2.48
C ILE A 55 -4.75 -8.21 -1.48
N LEU A 56 -3.79 -7.79 -0.67
CA LEU A 56 -3.11 -8.61 0.33
C LEU A 56 -3.95 -8.68 1.60
N SER A 57 -4.50 -9.85 1.90
CA SER A 57 -5.39 -10.03 3.05
C SER A 57 -5.17 -11.37 3.73
N GLN A 58 -5.07 -11.34 5.05
CA GLN A 58 -4.94 -12.57 5.86
C GLN A 58 -5.99 -12.70 6.97
N TYR A 59 -6.40 -11.60 7.59
CA TYR A 59 -7.34 -11.66 8.71
C TYR A 59 -8.77 -11.70 8.19
N ARG A 60 -9.48 -12.80 8.48
CA ARG A 60 -10.92 -13.02 8.17
C ARG A 60 -11.33 -12.52 6.78
N PRO A 61 -10.73 -13.03 5.69
CA PRO A 61 -10.86 -12.45 4.35
C PRO A 61 -12.26 -12.61 3.73
N PHE A 62 -13.16 -13.43 4.31
CA PHE A 62 -14.46 -13.78 3.73
C PHE A 62 -15.29 -12.55 3.31
N PHE A 63 -15.44 -11.57 4.22
CA PHE A 63 -16.23 -10.37 3.90
C PHE A 63 -15.56 -9.49 2.84
N LEU A 64 -14.22 -9.46 2.82
CA LEU A 64 -13.45 -8.75 1.80
C LEU A 64 -13.61 -9.44 0.43
N MET A 65 -13.47 -10.75 0.39
CA MET A 65 -13.65 -11.55 -0.84
C MET A 65 -15.04 -11.37 -1.44
N ASN A 66 -16.08 -11.45 -0.61
CA ASN A 66 -17.46 -11.24 -1.09
C ASN A 66 -17.71 -9.81 -1.58
N HIS A 67 -17.11 -8.82 -0.93
CA HIS A 67 -17.31 -7.42 -1.31
C HIS A 67 -16.57 -7.07 -2.59
N VAL A 68 -15.32 -7.49 -2.72
CA VAL A 68 -14.50 -7.22 -3.92
C VAL A 68 -15.02 -8.00 -5.14
N ALA A 69 -15.53 -9.23 -4.95
CA ALA A 69 -16.20 -10.04 -5.97
C ALA A 69 -15.51 -10.01 -7.35
N HIS A 70 -14.20 -10.23 -7.39
CA HIS A 70 -13.35 -10.16 -8.60
C HIS A 70 -13.22 -8.77 -9.25
N GLY A 71 -13.61 -7.70 -8.55
CA GLY A 71 -13.46 -6.32 -9.04
C GLY A 71 -14.62 -5.83 -9.91
N GLN A 72 -15.71 -6.59 -9.99
CA GLN A 72 -16.89 -6.24 -10.80
C GLN A 72 -17.45 -4.84 -10.49
N PRO A 73 -17.58 -4.38 -9.21
CA PRO A 73 -18.07 -3.04 -8.90
C PRO A 73 -17.24 -1.89 -9.49
N TRP A 74 -15.99 -2.16 -9.84
CA TRP A 74 -15.05 -1.17 -10.40
C TRP A 74 -14.67 -1.46 -11.85
N ASP A 75 -15.48 -2.27 -12.56
CA ASP A 75 -15.21 -2.71 -13.93
C ASP A 75 -13.82 -3.36 -14.14
N MET A 76 -13.26 -3.93 -13.07
CA MET A 76 -11.97 -4.62 -13.07
C MET A 76 -12.16 -6.12 -13.37
N VAL A 77 -12.89 -6.43 -14.44
CA VAL A 77 -13.13 -7.81 -14.89
C VAL A 77 -12.78 -7.91 -16.37
N GLY A 78 -11.81 -8.74 -16.70
CA GLY A 78 -11.42 -8.95 -18.10
C GLY A 78 -10.07 -9.62 -18.24
N ARG A 79 -9.59 -9.73 -19.47
CA ARG A 79 -8.32 -10.42 -19.78
C ARG A 79 -7.11 -9.72 -19.18
N ASN A 80 -7.11 -8.38 -19.18
CA ASN A 80 -5.98 -7.55 -18.75
C ASN A 80 -6.31 -6.66 -17.56
N ARG A 81 -7.48 -6.78 -16.97
CA ARG A 81 -7.96 -6.03 -15.83
C ARG A 81 -8.59 -6.97 -14.81
N PHE A 82 -8.22 -6.80 -13.55
CA PHE A 82 -8.65 -7.66 -12.47
C PHE A 82 -8.45 -7.02 -11.10
N ALA A 83 -9.24 -7.45 -10.13
CA ALA A 83 -8.95 -7.29 -8.72
C ALA A 83 -9.00 -8.67 -8.05
N VAL A 84 -7.88 -9.10 -7.48
CA VAL A 84 -7.75 -10.43 -6.86
C VAL A 84 -7.29 -10.32 -5.42
N ILE A 85 -7.84 -11.17 -4.57
CA ILE A 85 -7.37 -11.30 -3.19
C ILE A 85 -6.20 -12.27 -3.16
N LEU A 86 -5.12 -11.85 -2.52
CA LEU A 86 -3.90 -12.61 -2.32
C LEU A 86 -3.80 -12.96 -0.82
N PRO A 87 -4.24 -14.16 -0.42
CA PRO A 87 -4.05 -14.63 0.95
C PRO A 87 -2.64 -15.18 1.13
N PRO A 88 -2.13 -15.29 2.37
CA PRO A 88 -0.91 -16.05 2.65
C PRO A 88 -1.11 -17.51 2.23
N PHE A 89 -0.06 -18.15 1.77
CA PHE A 89 -0.10 -19.53 1.33
C PHE A 89 1.05 -20.33 1.95
N LYS A 90 0.85 -21.65 2.08
CA LYS A 90 1.90 -22.55 2.54
C LYS A 90 2.81 -22.92 1.37
N GLY A 91 4.04 -22.42 1.39
CA GLY A 91 5.08 -22.76 0.42
C GLY A 91 5.74 -24.12 0.71
N ARG A 92 6.84 -24.43 0.02
CA ARG A 92 7.64 -25.66 0.28
C ARG A 92 8.39 -25.59 1.59
N GLU A 93 8.84 -24.40 1.97
CA GLU A 93 9.41 -24.08 3.27
C GLU A 93 8.31 -23.39 4.08
N ALA A 94 8.34 -23.50 5.41
CA ALA A 94 7.30 -22.98 6.28
C ALA A 94 6.96 -21.52 5.94
N SER A 95 5.91 -21.32 5.15
CA SER A 95 5.34 -19.99 4.96
C SER A 95 4.20 -19.86 5.95
N ASP A 96 4.34 -18.94 6.82
CA ASP A 96 3.37 -18.60 7.83
C ASP A 96 2.51 -17.42 7.35
N TRP A 97 1.68 -16.93 8.25
CA TRP A 97 1.00 -15.66 8.11
C TRP A 97 1.99 -14.54 7.72
N TYR A 98 1.50 -13.52 7.01
CA TYR A 98 2.31 -12.34 6.72
C TYR A 98 2.87 -11.74 8.00
N LYS A 99 4.19 -11.65 8.08
CA LYS A 99 4.92 -11.15 9.27
C LYS A 99 4.94 -9.62 9.34
N GLY A 100 4.48 -8.96 8.29
CA GLY A 100 4.43 -7.51 8.17
C GLY A 100 3.99 -7.09 6.79
N THR A 101 3.91 -5.79 6.57
CA THR A 101 3.45 -5.20 5.31
C THR A 101 4.40 -5.48 4.15
N ALA A 102 5.70 -5.47 4.40
CA ALA A 102 6.71 -5.81 3.40
C ALA A 102 6.72 -7.30 3.09
N ASP A 103 6.58 -8.17 4.10
CA ASP A 103 6.49 -9.62 3.91
C ASP A 103 5.25 -10.02 3.09
N ALA A 104 4.13 -9.33 3.27
CA ALA A 104 2.94 -9.56 2.47
C ALA A 104 3.21 -9.36 0.97
N VAL A 105 3.97 -8.33 0.60
CA VAL A 105 4.36 -8.10 -0.80
C VAL A 105 5.46 -9.09 -1.23
N TYR A 106 6.43 -9.38 -0.35
CA TYR A 106 7.50 -10.34 -0.61
C TYR A 106 6.97 -11.74 -0.96
N GLN A 107 6.04 -12.28 -0.18
CA GLN A 107 5.41 -13.57 -0.46
C GLN A 107 4.64 -13.60 -1.79
N ASN A 108 4.28 -12.45 -2.34
CA ASN A 108 3.55 -12.31 -3.61
C ASN A 108 4.42 -11.73 -4.75
N THR A 109 5.75 -11.82 -4.66
CA THR A 109 6.67 -11.35 -5.71
C THR A 109 6.49 -12.08 -7.03
N ASP A 110 6.10 -13.36 -7.01
CA ASP A 110 5.79 -14.11 -8.23
C ASP A 110 4.57 -13.57 -8.97
N PHE A 111 3.59 -13.05 -8.24
CA PHE A 111 2.46 -12.34 -8.82
C PHE A 111 2.92 -11.06 -9.53
N ILE A 112 3.81 -10.29 -8.93
CA ILE A 112 4.39 -9.09 -9.57
C ILE A 112 5.17 -9.48 -10.83
N ARG A 113 6.03 -10.51 -10.75
CA ARG A 113 6.81 -11.02 -11.89
C ARG A 113 5.93 -11.52 -13.03
N MET A 114 4.83 -12.21 -12.73
CA MET A 114 3.89 -12.73 -13.74
C MET A 114 3.30 -11.62 -14.61
N TYR A 115 2.99 -10.47 -14.02
CA TYR A 115 2.40 -9.35 -14.76
C TYR A 115 3.42 -8.36 -15.30
N ASN A 116 4.70 -8.48 -14.90
CA ASN A 116 5.82 -7.67 -15.37
C ASN A 116 5.46 -6.18 -15.54
N PRO A 117 5.06 -5.48 -14.46
CA PRO A 117 4.64 -4.10 -14.54
C PRO A 117 5.84 -3.16 -14.76
N ASP A 118 5.57 -1.99 -15.35
CA ASP A 118 6.55 -0.89 -15.40
C ASP A 118 6.74 -0.25 -14.02
N LEU A 119 5.69 -0.20 -13.21
CA LEU A 119 5.67 0.37 -11.86
C LEU A 119 4.78 -0.47 -10.95
N VAL A 120 5.14 -0.52 -9.66
CA VAL A 120 4.31 -1.11 -8.60
C VAL A 120 3.81 0.00 -7.68
N LEU A 121 2.50 0.07 -7.49
CA LEU A 121 1.84 1.01 -6.59
C LEU A 121 1.39 0.27 -5.33
N ILE A 122 1.99 0.59 -4.18
CA ILE A 122 1.61 0.03 -2.87
C ILE A 122 0.65 0.99 -2.19
N LEU A 123 -0.48 0.49 -1.72
CA LEU A 123 -1.53 1.28 -1.08
C LEU A 123 -1.97 0.65 0.23
N SER A 124 -2.38 1.48 1.19
CA SER A 124 -3.17 1.03 2.33
C SER A 124 -4.64 0.87 1.93
N GLY A 125 -5.26 -0.24 2.35
CA GLY A 125 -6.68 -0.54 2.12
C GLY A 125 -7.61 0.00 3.20
N ASP A 126 -7.10 0.80 4.15
CA ASP A 126 -7.85 1.25 5.33
C ASP A 126 -7.92 2.78 5.47
N HIS A 127 -7.62 3.52 4.42
CA HIS A 127 -7.69 4.98 4.36
C HIS A 127 -8.87 5.47 3.54
N ILE A 128 -9.46 6.57 3.96
CA ILE A 128 -10.57 7.26 3.29
C ILE A 128 -10.04 8.56 2.70
N TYR A 129 -9.89 8.62 1.39
CA TYR A 129 -9.37 9.78 0.66
C TYR A 129 -9.78 9.75 -0.80
N ARG A 130 -9.67 10.87 -1.48
CA ARG A 130 -9.84 11.00 -2.93
C ARG A 130 -8.51 11.45 -3.53
N MET A 131 -8.00 10.71 -4.50
CA MET A 131 -6.74 11.01 -5.17
C MET A 131 -6.74 10.46 -6.60
N ASP A 132 -6.16 11.21 -7.53
CA ASP A 132 -5.74 10.68 -8.82
C ASP A 132 -4.29 10.19 -8.71
N TYR A 133 -4.11 8.88 -8.85
CA TYR A 133 -2.76 8.29 -8.76
C TYR A 133 -1.89 8.62 -9.99
N GLN A 134 -2.46 9.11 -11.09
CA GLN A 134 -1.66 9.54 -12.23
C GLN A 134 -0.73 10.71 -11.86
N ASP A 135 -1.15 11.58 -10.94
CA ASP A 135 -0.33 12.71 -10.50
C ASP A 135 0.97 12.23 -9.84
N VAL A 136 0.88 11.28 -8.89
CA VAL A 136 2.07 10.74 -8.21
C VAL A 136 2.91 9.86 -9.14
N ILE A 137 2.30 9.13 -10.07
CA ILE A 137 3.00 8.32 -11.08
C ILE A 137 3.77 9.23 -12.04
N ASN A 138 3.14 10.29 -12.54
CA ASN A 138 3.79 11.25 -13.41
C ASN A 138 4.97 11.96 -12.72
N PHE A 139 4.79 12.34 -11.45
CA PHE A 139 5.87 12.89 -10.63
C PHE A 139 7.04 11.91 -10.47
N HIS A 140 6.75 10.64 -10.18
CA HIS A 140 7.75 9.58 -10.09
C HIS A 140 8.59 9.44 -11.36
N ILE A 141 7.92 9.42 -12.52
CA ILE A 141 8.57 9.30 -13.83
C ILE A 141 9.41 10.56 -14.14
N GLU A 142 8.86 11.74 -13.88
CA GLU A 142 9.54 13.03 -14.13
C GLU A 142 10.81 13.17 -13.29
N LYS A 143 10.72 12.80 -12.01
CA LYS A 143 11.87 12.86 -11.09
C LYS A 143 12.85 11.68 -11.29
N LYS A 144 12.51 10.68 -12.11
CA LYS A 144 13.28 9.44 -12.30
C LYS A 144 13.58 8.77 -10.96
N ALA A 145 12.61 8.78 -10.06
CA ALA A 145 12.76 8.28 -8.71
C ALA A 145 12.73 6.76 -8.68
N ASP A 146 13.40 6.14 -7.73
CA ASP A 146 13.32 4.72 -7.43
C ASP A 146 12.11 4.39 -6.56
N LEU A 147 11.80 5.32 -5.65
CA LEU A 147 10.64 5.32 -4.77
C LEU A 147 10.04 6.72 -4.71
N THR A 148 8.73 6.82 -4.83
CA THR A 148 7.96 8.03 -4.55
C THR A 148 6.94 7.75 -3.46
N ILE A 149 6.86 8.63 -2.47
CA ILE A 149 5.97 8.52 -1.31
C ILE A 149 5.02 9.70 -1.30
N ALA A 150 3.72 9.46 -1.18
CA ALA A 150 2.77 10.54 -0.95
C ALA A 150 2.72 10.92 0.54
N PHE A 151 2.82 12.21 0.80
CA PHE A 151 2.74 12.78 2.14
C PHE A 151 1.57 13.76 2.25
N THR A 152 1.13 13.97 3.48
CA THR A 152 0.23 15.07 3.84
C THR A 152 0.80 15.86 5.00
N SER A 153 0.52 17.16 5.04
CA SER A 153 0.89 17.97 6.19
C SER A 153 -0.02 17.67 7.37
N VAL A 154 0.56 17.34 8.51
CA VAL A 154 -0.17 17.08 9.75
C VAL A 154 0.38 18.01 10.83
N PRO A 155 -0.45 18.84 11.47
CA PRO A 155 -0.02 19.65 12.62
C PRO A 155 0.41 18.73 13.77
N GLY A 156 1.43 19.13 14.53
CA GLY A 156 2.23 18.39 15.49
C GLY A 156 1.54 17.35 16.41
N GLU A 157 0.33 17.62 16.90
CA GLU A 157 -0.42 16.64 17.71
C GLU A 157 -1.03 15.54 16.81
N GLY A 158 -0.69 14.27 17.10
CA GLY A 158 -1.19 13.10 16.34
C GLY A 158 -0.32 12.69 15.15
N ALA A 159 0.71 13.45 14.81
CA ALA A 159 1.66 13.09 13.75
C ALA A 159 2.55 11.88 14.12
N ASP A 160 2.71 11.60 15.40
CA ASP A 160 3.44 10.44 15.96
C ASP A 160 2.82 9.08 15.60
N ARG A 161 1.57 9.07 15.11
CA ARG A 161 0.88 7.86 14.65
C ARG A 161 1.27 7.43 13.24
N PHE A 162 2.00 8.28 12.50
CA PHE A 162 2.34 8.08 11.08
C PHE A 162 3.86 8.01 10.90
N GLY A 163 4.27 7.38 9.81
CA GLY A 163 5.62 7.58 9.30
C GLY A 163 5.81 9.04 8.89
N GLN A 164 6.97 9.63 9.23
CA GLN A 164 7.25 11.03 8.98
C GLN A 164 8.48 11.21 8.10
N GLY A 165 8.41 12.15 7.16
CA GLY A 165 9.49 12.49 6.25
C GLY A 165 10.03 13.90 6.46
N LEU A 166 11.37 14.05 6.35
CA LEU A 166 12.02 15.32 6.10
C LEU A 166 12.24 15.44 4.60
N ILE A 167 11.72 16.52 4.01
CA ILE A 167 11.74 16.77 2.57
C ILE A 167 12.62 17.99 2.34
N GLU A 168 13.58 17.87 1.43
CA GLU A 168 14.44 18.96 0.93
C GLU A 168 14.13 19.24 -0.55
N ASP A 169 14.58 20.39 -1.04
CA ASP A 169 14.34 20.87 -2.42
C ASP A 169 12.84 20.83 -2.80
N GLU A 170 12.00 21.22 -1.84
CA GLU A 170 10.54 21.15 -1.96
C GLU A 170 10.02 22.19 -2.95
N ASP A 171 9.25 21.74 -3.94
CA ASP A 171 8.42 22.57 -4.79
C ASP A 171 6.92 22.34 -4.45
N ARG A 172 5.99 22.92 -5.25
CA ARG A 172 4.54 22.77 -5.00
C ARG A 172 4.04 21.32 -5.06
N ARG A 173 4.80 20.40 -5.66
CA ARG A 173 4.41 19.01 -5.87
C ARG A 173 5.15 18.03 -4.96
N GLY A 174 6.29 18.42 -4.42
CA GLY A 174 7.11 17.60 -3.54
C GLY A 174 8.59 17.91 -3.67
N GLY A 175 9.43 17.07 -3.07
CA GLY A 175 10.88 17.21 -3.03
C GLY A 175 11.56 15.89 -2.75
N ARG A 176 12.83 15.95 -2.39
CA ARG A 176 13.63 14.77 -2.03
C ARG A 176 13.42 14.43 -0.56
N VAL A 177 13.05 13.19 -0.27
CA VAL A 177 13.04 12.67 1.10
C VAL A 177 14.46 12.37 1.52
N VAL A 178 14.93 13.04 2.56
CA VAL A 178 16.30 12.89 3.08
C VAL A 178 16.34 12.18 4.42
N ARG A 179 15.19 12.03 5.05
CA ARG A 179 15.03 11.26 6.29
C ARG A 179 13.61 10.76 6.41
N TYR A 180 13.45 9.52 6.85
CA TYR A 180 12.15 8.93 7.17
C TYR A 180 12.21 8.25 8.53
N VAL A 181 11.16 8.44 9.36
CA VAL A 181 11.05 7.81 10.68
C VAL A 181 9.63 7.29 10.85
N GLU A 182 9.49 5.98 11.05
CA GLU A 182 8.18 5.35 11.26
C GLU A 182 7.71 5.53 12.70
N LYS A 183 6.55 6.18 12.85
CA LYS A 183 5.83 6.35 14.12
C LYS A 183 6.75 6.77 15.28
N PRO A 184 7.42 7.92 15.19
CA PRO A 184 8.32 8.40 16.24
C PRO A 184 7.52 8.67 17.51
N ARG A 185 8.13 8.51 18.69
CA ARG A 185 7.48 8.78 19.99
C ARG A 185 6.98 10.22 20.17
N LYS A 186 7.55 11.15 19.42
CA LYS A 186 7.13 12.55 19.31
C LYS A 186 7.22 12.96 17.86
N ALA A 187 6.34 13.84 17.40
CA ALA A 187 6.41 14.41 16.07
C ALA A 187 7.79 15.04 15.84
N LEU A 188 8.45 14.63 14.77
CA LEU A 188 9.76 15.14 14.35
C LEU A 188 9.65 16.06 13.14
N PHE A 189 8.74 15.73 12.22
CA PHE A 189 8.54 16.42 10.96
C PHE A 189 7.05 16.68 10.71
N ASN A 190 6.73 17.62 9.82
CA ASN A 190 5.35 18.01 9.51
C ASN A 190 4.72 17.16 8.38
N TRP A 191 5.49 16.32 7.72
CA TRP A 191 5.03 15.51 6.61
C TRP A 191 4.76 14.08 7.05
N ALA A 192 3.48 13.68 7.06
CA ALA A 192 3.04 12.32 7.39
C ALA A 192 2.82 11.49 6.13
N SER A 193 3.38 10.29 6.10
CA SER A 193 3.23 9.32 5.01
C SER A 193 1.82 8.76 4.95
N LEU A 194 1.26 8.71 3.75
CA LEU A 194 -0.08 8.19 3.49
C LEU A 194 -0.11 6.69 3.17
N THR A 195 1.01 5.99 3.22
CA THR A 195 1.12 4.60 2.74
C THR A 195 0.67 4.48 1.28
N ILE A 196 1.10 5.41 0.46
CA ILE A 196 0.94 5.43 -0.99
C ILE A 196 2.35 5.53 -1.57
N TYR A 197 2.84 4.43 -2.15
CA TYR A 197 4.21 4.30 -2.61
C TYR A 197 4.23 3.87 -4.07
N VAL A 198 4.97 4.58 -4.92
CA VAL A 198 5.27 4.18 -6.30
C VAL A 198 6.71 3.69 -6.36
N PHE A 199 6.91 2.46 -6.80
CA PHE A 199 8.21 1.83 -6.89
C PHE A 199 8.59 1.46 -8.32
N ASN A 200 9.88 1.59 -8.64
CA ASN A 200 10.49 0.79 -9.69
C ASN A 200 10.51 -0.68 -9.27
N PRO A 201 10.01 -1.64 -10.08
CA PRO A 201 9.91 -3.04 -9.67
C PRO A 201 11.23 -3.67 -9.25
N ALA A 202 12.34 -3.34 -9.91
CA ALA A 202 13.66 -3.87 -9.57
C ALA A 202 14.08 -3.43 -8.16
N VAL A 203 13.96 -2.13 -7.86
CA VAL A 203 14.29 -1.58 -6.53
C VAL A 203 13.42 -2.19 -5.43
N LEU A 204 12.11 -2.35 -5.70
CA LEU A 204 11.22 -3.02 -4.76
C LEU A 204 11.66 -4.45 -4.48
N MET A 205 11.96 -5.24 -5.53
CA MET A 205 12.39 -6.62 -5.39
C MET A 205 13.69 -6.76 -4.60
N ASP A 206 14.66 -5.91 -4.89
CA ASP A 206 15.96 -5.93 -4.19
C ASP A 206 15.77 -5.60 -2.70
N ALA A 207 15.05 -4.53 -2.39
CA ALA A 207 14.75 -4.14 -1.01
C ALA A 207 13.97 -5.23 -0.23
N LEU A 208 12.99 -5.87 -0.87
CA LEU A 208 12.23 -6.97 -0.26
C LEU A 208 13.11 -8.21 -0.02
N ASN A 209 14.01 -8.57 -0.96
CA ASN A 209 14.94 -9.70 -0.81
C ASN A 209 15.95 -9.45 0.32
N GLU A 210 16.45 -8.24 0.48
CA GLU A 210 17.31 -7.86 1.58
C GLU A 210 16.56 -7.96 2.92
N ASN A 211 15.37 -7.39 2.99
CA ASN A 211 14.54 -7.39 4.20
C ASN A 211 14.05 -8.79 4.61
N ALA A 212 13.95 -9.75 3.68
CA ALA A 212 13.54 -11.11 4.01
C ALA A 212 14.48 -11.81 5.02
N ARG A 213 15.69 -11.29 5.23
CA ARG A 213 16.70 -11.80 6.18
C ARG A 213 16.63 -11.12 7.56
N GLU A 214 15.81 -10.08 7.70
CA GLU A 214 15.65 -9.30 8.92
C GLU A 214 14.59 -9.92 9.84
N GLU A 215 14.50 -9.40 11.06
CA GLU A 215 13.46 -9.83 12.03
C GLU A 215 12.12 -9.11 11.83
N SER A 216 12.16 -7.89 11.27
CA SER A 216 11.00 -7.03 11.04
C SER A 216 10.76 -6.84 9.55
N HIS A 217 9.51 -6.85 9.13
CA HIS A 217 9.12 -6.88 7.72
C HIS A 217 8.06 -5.82 7.40
N GLU A 218 8.37 -4.55 7.71
CA GLU A 218 7.45 -3.44 7.52
C GLU A 218 7.99 -2.43 6.51
N PHE A 219 7.14 -1.90 5.63
CA PHE A 219 7.56 -0.84 4.70
C PHE A 219 8.12 0.36 5.43
N GLY A 220 7.39 0.90 6.41
CA GLY A 220 7.80 2.11 7.10
C GLY A 220 9.03 1.95 7.99
N ARG A 221 9.24 0.78 8.59
CA ARG A 221 10.38 0.55 9.51
C ARG A 221 11.63 0.07 8.81
N ASN A 222 11.48 -0.67 7.73
CA ASN A 222 12.58 -1.39 7.10
C ASN A 222 12.85 -0.91 5.68
N ILE A 223 11.85 -1.03 4.78
CA ILE A 223 12.05 -0.78 3.34
C ILE A 223 12.31 0.70 3.05
N ILE A 224 11.46 1.61 3.54
CA ILE A 224 11.61 3.03 3.23
C ILE A 224 12.90 3.61 3.80
N PRO A 225 13.26 3.38 5.09
CA PRO A 225 14.51 3.88 5.64
C PRO A 225 15.78 3.34 4.97
N SER A 226 15.74 2.15 4.36
CA SER A 226 16.90 1.61 3.64
C SER A 226 17.10 2.24 2.25
N LEU A 227 16.10 2.95 1.72
CA LEU A 227 16.12 3.60 0.41
C LEU A 227 16.27 5.13 0.49
N VAL A 228 16.24 5.72 1.67
CA VAL A 228 16.40 7.14 1.97
C VAL A 228 17.80 7.39 2.55
#